data_914546856681ee000d00399966341dcd
#
_entry.id   914546856681ee000d00399966341dcd
#
_cell.length_a   1.000
_cell.length_b   1.000
_cell.length_c   1.000
_cell.angle_alpha   90.00
_cell.angle_beta   90.00
_cell.angle_gamma   90.00
#
_symmetry.space_group_name_H-M   'P 1'
#
loop_
_entity.id
_entity.type
_entity.pdbx_description
1 polymer ?
#
loop_
_entity_poly.entity_id
_entity_poly.type
_entity_poly.pdbx_seq_one_letter_code
_entity_poly.pdbx_strand_id
1 'polypeptide(L)'
;YLIPSIEIPSQFDVTMESGDFFGEVAFTGGHEQTIVAVANGDIDAGVTWADGLGEWEEGYNSGALRKASDSGLVDMNEMVEIWKSKPIPEGPIVLASDLPERVKIDVTTMTASLPYMDADCAYNFMAGEALGFQPIDHEAYVSIVEARKSKM
;
A
#
# COMPACT_ATOMS: atom_id res chain seq x y z
N TYR A 1 0.24 -9.12 0.24
CA TYR A 1 0.61 -10.47 -0.25
C TYR A 1 0.61 -10.57 -1.77
N LEU A 2 -0.51 -10.19 -2.45
CA LEU A 2 -0.68 -10.47 -3.89
C LEU A 2 0.49 -9.93 -4.75
N ILE A 3 0.84 -8.67 -4.63
CA ILE A 3 1.87 -8.03 -5.46
C ILE A 3 3.26 -8.62 -5.18
N PRO A 4 3.76 -8.70 -3.94
CA PRO A 4 5.05 -9.33 -3.67
C PRO A 4 5.13 -10.77 -4.18
N SER A 5 4.06 -11.56 -4.05
CA SER A 5 4.06 -12.97 -4.48
C SER A 5 4.09 -13.18 -6.01
N ILE A 6 4.03 -12.12 -6.78
CA ILE A 6 4.12 -12.15 -8.25
C ILE A 6 5.35 -11.39 -8.72
N GLU A 7 5.58 -10.19 -8.21
CA GLU A 7 6.68 -9.36 -8.69
C GLU A 7 8.05 -9.86 -8.22
N ILE A 8 8.18 -10.33 -6.97
CA ILE A 8 9.46 -10.86 -6.47
C ILE A 8 9.89 -12.09 -7.27
N PRO A 9 9.05 -13.14 -7.44
CA PRO A 9 9.39 -14.27 -8.29
C PRO A 9 9.73 -13.89 -9.72
N SER A 10 8.96 -13.01 -10.32
CA SER A 10 9.17 -12.57 -11.70
C SER A 10 10.45 -11.75 -11.89
N GLN A 11 10.83 -10.96 -10.90
CA GLN A 11 11.98 -10.07 -10.98
C GLN A 11 13.30 -10.78 -10.68
N PHE A 12 13.29 -11.74 -9.76
CA PHE A 12 14.49 -12.40 -9.25
C PHE A 12 14.63 -13.86 -9.67
N ASP A 13 13.67 -14.39 -10.43
CA ASP A 13 13.64 -15.80 -10.84
C ASP A 13 13.70 -16.77 -9.63
N VAL A 14 12.89 -16.48 -8.62
CA VAL A 14 12.80 -17.26 -7.37
C VAL A 14 11.37 -17.70 -7.10
N THR A 15 11.15 -18.60 -6.14
CA THR A 15 9.81 -18.93 -5.67
C THR A 15 9.53 -18.33 -4.29
N MET A 16 8.25 -18.21 -3.93
CA MET A 16 7.81 -17.80 -2.59
C MET A 16 7.50 -19.02 -1.71
N GLU A 17 8.00 -20.19 -2.08
CA GLU A 17 7.82 -21.41 -1.29
C GLU A 17 8.88 -21.50 -0.20
N SER A 18 8.47 -21.86 1.01
CA SER A 18 9.40 -22.11 2.11
C SER A 18 10.33 -23.28 1.79
N GLY A 19 11.61 -23.11 2.12
CA GLY A 19 12.62 -24.13 1.90
C GLY A 19 13.24 -24.15 0.51
N ASP A 20 12.91 -23.19 -0.37
CA ASP A 20 13.57 -22.96 -1.65
C ASP A 20 14.55 -21.77 -1.53
N PHE A 21 14.29 -20.64 -2.21
CA PHE A 21 15.12 -19.45 -2.07
C PHE A 21 14.97 -18.83 -0.68
N PHE A 22 13.75 -18.80 -0.16
CA PHE A 22 13.47 -18.38 1.21
C PHE A 22 13.45 -19.60 2.15
N GLY A 23 14.12 -19.49 3.32
CA GLY A 23 14.11 -20.55 4.33
C GLY A 23 12.71 -20.84 4.83
N GLU A 24 12.01 -19.80 5.27
CA GLU A 24 10.60 -19.86 5.68
C GLU A 24 9.86 -18.65 5.13
N VAL A 25 8.63 -18.86 4.68
CA VAL A 25 7.70 -17.80 4.25
C VAL A 25 6.42 -17.93 5.06
N ALA A 26 6.12 -16.93 5.86
CA ALA A 26 4.99 -16.94 6.78
C ALA A 26 4.21 -15.62 6.76
N PHE A 27 3.01 -15.64 7.30
CA PHE A 27 2.19 -14.46 7.54
C PHE A 27 2.27 -14.06 9.00
N THR A 28 2.67 -12.83 9.27
CA THR A 28 2.80 -12.26 10.62
C THR A 28 1.48 -11.76 11.20
N GLY A 29 0.42 -11.73 10.41
CA GLY A 29 -0.91 -11.28 10.84
C GLY A 29 -1.26 -9.84 10.45
N GLY A 30 -0.27 -8.99 10.18
CA GLY A 30 -0.50 -7.61 9.77
C GLY A 30 0.78 -6.84 9.45
N HIS A 31 0.63 -5.64 8.93
CA HIS A 31 1.76 -4.80 8.52
C HIS A 31 2.63 -4.38 9.71
N GLU A 32 2.00 -3.92 10.80
CA GLU A 32 2.70 -3.52 12.02
C GLU A 32 3.48 -4.69 12.63
N GLN A 33 2.84 -5.86 12.73
CA GLN A 33 3.48 -7.08 13.22
C GLN A 33 4.68 -7.50 12.37
N THR A 34 4.58 -7.33 11.05
CA THR A 34 5.71 -7.59 10.15
C THR A 34 6.88 -6.65 10.43
N ILE A 35 6.62 -5.35 10.54
CA ILE A 35 7.64 -4.34 10.78
C ILE A 35 8.34 -4.59 12.12
N VAL A 36 7.57 -4.81 13.18
CA VAL A 36 8.12 -5.10 14.54
C VAL A 36 8.92 -6.39 14.55
N ALA A 37 8.47 -7.44 13.86
CA ALA A 37 9.20 -8.71 13.79
C ALA A 37 10.56 -8.56 13.09
N VAL A 38 10.65 -7.74 12.03
CA VAL A 38 11.94 -7.41 11.39
C VAL A 38 12.82 -6.60 12.33
N ALA A 39 12.29 -5.56 12.96
CA ALA A 39 13.05 -4.70 13.89
C ALA A 39 13.60 -5.48 15.09
N ASN A 40 12.87 -6.46 15.59
CA ASN A 40 13.32 -7.32 16.68
C ASN A 40 14.30 -8.43 16.23
N GLY A 41 14.45 -8.65 14.93
CA GLY A 41 15.25 -9.77 14.40
C GLY A 41 14.55 -11.14 14.51
N ASP A 42 13.23 -11.17 14.70
CA ASP A 42 12.45 -12.40 14.71
C ASP A 42 12.32 -13.02 13.31
N ILE A 43 12.39 -12.18 12.28
CA ILE A 43 12.46 -12.53 10.85
C ILE A 43 13.49 -11.66 10.14
N ASP A 44 14.16 -12.21 9.12
CA ASP A 44 15.23 -11.53 8.38
C ASP A 44 14.72 -10.43 7.46
N ALA A 45 13.53 -10.58 6.89
CA ALA A 45 12.90 -9.62 6.00
C ALA A 45 11.38 -9.72 6.04
N GLY A 46 10.70 -8.62 5.73
CA GLY A 46 9.25 -8.58 5.67
C GLY A 46 8.74 -7.64 4.58
N VAL A 47 7.52 -7.88 4.11
CA VAL A 47 6.85 -6.98 3.15
C VAL A 47 5.71 -6.24 3.82
N THR A 48 5.72 -4.93 3.65
CA THR A 48 4.70 -4.02 4.16
C THR A 48 4.30 -3.02 3.08
N TRP A 49 3.57 -1.96 3.42
CA TRP A 49 3.19 -0.92 2.48
C TRP A 49 3.56 0.47 2.99
N ALA A 50 3.87 1.34 2.04
CA ALA A 50 4.03 2.76 2.23
C ALA A 50 3.55 3.48 0.95
N ASP A 51 3.29 4.78 1.04
CA ASP A 51 2.95 5.59 -0.13
C ASP A 51 4.14 5.80 -1.07
N GLY A 52 5.35 5.57 -0.57
CA GLY A 52 6.59 5.73 -1.33
C GLY A 52 6.94 7.19 -1.63
N LEU A 53 6.32 8.13 -0.95
CA LEU A 53 6.60 9.57 -0.99
C LEU A 53 7.35 9.99 0.27
N GLY A 54 8.26 10.98 0.15
CA GLY A 54 9.12 11.39 1.27
C GLY A 54 10.35 10.51 1.42
N GLU A 55 10.97 10.55 2.60
CA GLU A 55 12.24 9.93 2.88
C GLU A 55 12.08 8.60 3.61
N TRP A 56 12.95 7.64 3.28
CA TRP A 56 12.96 6.33 3.94
C TRP A 56 13.19 6.44 5.45
N GLU A 57 14.11 7.30 5.86
CA GLU A 57 14.50 7.50 7.25
C GLU A 57 13.33 7.95 8.14
N GLU A 58 12.30 8.53 7.55
CA GLU A 58 11.07 8.95 8.23
C GLU A 58 9.94 7.91 8.13
N GLY A 59 10.14 6.82 7.36
CA GLY A 59 9.11 5.83 7.06
C GLY A 59 8.14 6.27 5.97
N TYR A 60 8.59 7.18 5.10
CA TYR A 60 7.79 7.86 4.08
C TYR A 60 6.76 8.85 4.66
N ASN A 61 5.87 9.40 3.83
CA ASN A 61 4.85 10.34 4.32
C ASN A 61 3.65 9.63 4.96
N SER A 62 3.31 8.43 4.47
CA SER A 62 2.21 7.65 5.05
C SER A 62 2.40 6.14 4.84
N GLY A 63 1.62 5.36 5.58
CA GLY A 63 1.66 3.92 5.51
C GLY A 63 2.01 3.24 6.83
N ALA A 64 2.29 1.96 6.78
CA ALA A 64 2.56 1.18 7.98
C ALA A 64 3.94 1.52 8.57
N LEU A 65 4.94 1.80 7.73
CA LEU A 65 6.27 2.22 8.17
C LEU A 65 6.22 3.56 8.90
N ARG A 66 5.53 4.56 8.32
CA ARG A 66 5.35 5.86 8.97
C ARG A 66 4.69 5.74 10.35
N LYS A 67 3.61 4.98 10.43
CA LYS A 67 2.90 4.75 11.71
C LYS A 67 3.78 4.08 12.75
N ALA A 68 4.60 3.10 12.36
CA ALA A 68 5.50 2.42 13.26
C ALA A 68 6.63 3.34 13.75
N SER A 69 7.20 4.16 12.87
CA SER A 69 8.20 5.18 13.21
C SER A 69 7.63 6.25 14.16
N ASP A 70 6.51 6.87 13.81
CA ASP A 70 5.86 7.92 14.61
C ASP A 70 5.47 7.44 16.02
N SER A 71 5.10 6.18 16.15
CA SER A 71 4.76 5.57 17.45
C SER A 71 5.99 5.12 18.25
N GLY A 72 7.18 5.24 17.70
CA GLY A 72 8.43 4.81 18.33
C GLY A 72 8.58 3.30 18.47
N LEU A 73 7.84 2.53 17.67
CA LEU A 73 7.94 1.07 17.67
C LEU A 73 9.20 0.58 16.96
N VAL A 74 9.74 1.36 16.04
CA VAL A 74 10.93 1.02 15.27
C VAL A 74 11.79 2.25 15.00
N ASP A 75 13.10 2.04 14.89
CA ASP A 75 14.04 3.02 14.34
C ASP A 75 14.31 2.68 12.88
N MET A 76 13.93 3.57 11.98
CA MET A 76 14.14 3.37 10.53
C MET A 76 15.60 3.26 10.13
N ASN A 77 16.54 3.80 10.97
CA ASN A 77 17.99 3.68 10.72
C ASN A 77 18.53 2.27 10.96
N GLU A 78 17.79 1.42 11.66
CA GLU A 78 18.17 0.01 11.91
C GLU A 78 17.64 -0.94 10.84
N MET A 79 16.88 -0.43 9.87
CA MET A 79 16.29 -1.19 8.78
C MET A 79 16.78 -0.68 7.42
N VAL A 80 16.61 -1.48 6.39
CA VAL A 80 16.93 -1.12 5.01
C VAL A 80 15.85 -1.59 4.05
N GLU A 81 15.48 -0.73 3.10
CA GLU A 81 14.62 -1.14 1.99
C GLU A 81 15.44 -1.91 0.96
N ILE A 82 15.10 -3.17 0.75
CA ILE A 82 15.78 -4.05 -0.21
C ILE A 82 14.98 -4.28 -1.49
N TRP A 83 13.70 -3.92 -1.50
CA TRP A 83 12.83 -4.06 -2.65
C TRP A 83 11.61 -3.14 -2.54
N LYS A 84 11.20 -2.61 -3.67
CA LYS A 84 9.98 -1.80 -3.83
C LYS A 84 9.20 -2.28 -5.06
N SER A 85 7.89 -2.45 -4.92
CA SER A 85 7.01 -2.75 -6.05
C SER A 85 6.87 -1.56 -6.98
N LYS A 86 6.32 -1.80 -8.17
CA LYS A 86 5.76 -0.71 -8.97
C LYS A 86 4.64 -0.02 -8.17
N PRO A 87 4.39 1.27 -8.42
CA PRO A 87 3.28 1.96 -7.79
C PRO A 87 1.95 1.24 -8.04
N ILE A 88 1.17 1.10 -6.98
CA ILE A 88 -0.15 0.46 -7.00
C ILE A 88 -1.18 1.56 -6.81
N PRO A 89 -2.21 1.67 -7.67
CA PRO A 89 -3.29 2.63 -7.43
C PRO A 89 -3.97 2.36 -6.09
N GLU A 90 -4.28 3.43 -5.38
CA GLU A 90 -5.08 3.34 -4.15
C GLU A 90 -6.47 2.76 -4.42
N GLY A 91 -7.15 2.33 -3.36
CA GLY A 91 -8.51 1.79 -3.45
C GLY A 91 -9.47 2.83 -4.03
N PRO A 92 -10.20 2.53 -5.12
CA PRO A 92 -11.06 3.50 -5.76
C PRO A 92 -12.34 3.73 -4.94
N ILE A 93 -12.82 4.98 -4.94
CA ILE A 93 -14.21 5.27 -4.58
C ILE A 93 -15.07 4.92 -5.78
N VAL A 94 -16.01 4.01 -5.59
CA VAL A 94 -16.88 3.54 -6.66
C VAL A 94 -18.32 4.00 -6.45
N LEU A 95 -18.99 4.38 -7.53
CA LEU A 95 -20.40 4.73 -7.56
C LEU A 95 -21.17 3.68 -8.36
N ALA A 96 -22.39 3.40 -7.95
CA ALA A 96 -23.28 2.52 -8.72
C ALA A 96 -23.54 3.12 -10.11
N SER A 97 -23.47 2.29 -11.15
CA SER A 97 -23.58 2.74 -12.54
C SER A 97 -24.98 3.28 -12.89
N ASP A 98 -26.01 2.83 -12.19
CA ASP A 98 -27.42 3.21 -12.37
C ASP A 98 -27.84 4.45 -11.61
N LEU A 99 -26.93 5.08 -10.84
CA LEU A 99 -27.23 6.36 -10.19
C LEU A 99 -27.52 7.45 -11.25
N PRO A 100 -28.45 8.39 -10.94
CA PRO A 100 -28.66 9.55 -11.79
C PRO A 100 -27.35 10.32 -12.04
N GLU A 101 -27.13 10.76 -13.27
CA GLU A 101 -25.89 11.45 -13.66
C GLU A 101 -25.59 12.68 -12.79
N ARG A 102 -26.63 13.42 -12.39
CA ARG A 102 -26.50 14.55 -11.48
C ARG A 102 -25.88 14.14 -10.14
N VAL A 103 -26.29 12.99 -9.58
CA VAL A 103 -25.75 12.50 -8.30
C VAL A 103 -24.27 12.11 -8.46
N LYS A 104 -23.90 11.48 -9.58
CA LYS A 104 -22.52 11.12 -9.86
C LYS A 104 -21.63 12.37 -9.93
N ILE A 105 -22.10 13.41 -10.64
CA ILE A 105 -21.38 14.68 -10.74
C ILE A 105 -21.24 15.33 -9.36
N ASP A 106 -22.31 15.41 -8.59
CA ASP A 106 -22.32 16.06 -7.27
C ASP A 106 -21.35 15.35 -6.31
N VAL A 107 -21.37 14.01 -6.24
CA VAL A 107 -20.48 13.21 -5.39
C VAL A 107 -19.02 13.33 -5.86
N THR A 108 -18.75 13.23 -7.15
CA THR A 108 -17.40 13.38 -7.71
C THR A 108 -16.83 14.77 -7.41
N THR A 109 -17.63 15.81 -7.59
CA THR A 109 -17.22 17.20 -7.32
C THR A 109 -16.94 17.41 -5.83
N MET A 110 -17.84 16.93 -4.96
CA MET A 110 -17.66 17.01 -3.52
C MET A 110 -16.37 16.30 -3.07
N THR A 111 -16.17 15.08 -3.53
CA THR A 111 -14.96 14.29 -3.20
C THR A 111 -13.69 14.99 -3.67
N ALA A 112 -13.65 15.44 -4.92
CA ALA A 112 -12.49 16.15 -5.47
C ALA A 112 -12.21 17.48 -4.75
N SER A 113 -13.23 18.12 -4.20
CA SER A 113 -13.11 19.37 -3.46
C SER A 113 -12.73 19.19 -1.98
N LEU A 114 -12.90 17.98 -1.43
CA LEU A 114 -12.74 17.72 -0.01
C LEU A 114 -11.40 18.19 0.58
N PRO A 115 -10.23 17.97 -0.06
CA PRO A 115 -8.96 18.44 0.48
C PRO A 115 -8.84 19.96 0.61
N TYR A 116 -9.61 20.70 -0.18
CA TYR A 116 -9.64 22.18 -0.17
C TYR A 116 -10.68 22.74 0.79
N MET A 117 -11.70 21.95 1.13
CA MET A 117 -12.79 22.36 2.00
C MET A 117 -12.51 22.02 3.46
N ASP A 118 -11.94 20.83 3.70
CA ASP A 118 -11.66 20.30 5.03
C ASP A 118 -10.48 19.33 4.92
N ALA A 119 -9.27 19.84 5.14
CA ALA A 119 -8.05 19.05 5.03
C ALA A 119 -7.97 17.91 6.07
N ASP A 120 -8.48 18.16 7.28
CA ASP A 120 -8.48 17.14 8.34
C ASP A 120 -9.45 16.00 8.01
N CYS A 121 -10.62 16.32 7.48
CA CYS A 121 -11.56 15.33 6.99
C CYS A 121 -10.97 14.53 5.83
N ALA A 122 -10.33 15.20 4.88
CA ALA A 122 -9.66 14.54 3.75
C ALA A 122 -8.54 13.61 4.22
N TYR A 123 -7.67 14.05 5.13
CA TYR A 123 -6.61 13.26 5.72
C TYR A 123 -7.15 11.96 6.35
N ASN A 124 -8.19 12.09 7.19
CA ASN A 124 -8.81 10.93 7.83
C ASN A 124 -9.49 10.00 6.82
N PHE A 125 -10.14 10.55 5.80
CA PHE A 125 -10.80 9.78 4.75
C PHE A 125 -9.80 9.00 3.88
N MET A 126 -8.66 9.61 3.54
CA MET A 126 -7.60 9.01 2.74
C MET A 126 -6.63 8.13 3.56
N ALA A 127 -6.81 8.09 4.87
CA ALA A 127 -5.95 7.37 5.82
C ALA A 127 -4.47 7.82 5.79
N GLY A 128 -4.23 9.09 5.48
CA GLY A 128 -2.89 9.68 5.45
C GLY A 128 -2.79 10.88 4.53
N GLU A 129 -1.56 11.36 4.33
CA GLU A 129 -1.29 12.44 3.39
C GLU A 129 -1.47 11.97 1.95
N ALA A 130 -2.31 12.70 1.20
CA ALA A 130 -2.49 12.51 -0.23
C ALA A 130 -2.71 13.87 -0.89
N LEU A 131 -2.33 13.98 -2.16
CA LEU A 131 -2.43 15.23 -2.90
C LEU A 131 -3.88 15.56 -3.29
N GLY A 132 -4.80 14.61 -3.16
CA GLY A 132 -6.21 14.78 -3.46
C GLY A 132 -6.81 13.58 -4.22
N PHE A 133 -8.00 13.79 -4.77
CA PHE A 133 -8.72 12.80 -5.55
C PHE A 133 -8.70 13.15 -7.03
N GLN A 134 -8.56 12.15 -7.88
CA GLN A 134 -8.67 12.29 -9.31
C GLN A 134 -9.53 11.17 -9.91
N PRO A 135 -10.23 11.43 -11.02
CA PRO A 135 -10.88 10.36 -11.77
C PRO A 135 -9.87 9.29 -12.19
N ILE A 136 -10.25 8.05 -12.07
CA ILE A 136 -9.44 6.90 -12.47
C ILE A 136 -10.33 5.90 -13.21
N ASP A 137 -9.79 5.24 -14.21
CA ASP A 137 -10.48 4.22 -14.98
C ASP A 137 -10.00 2.80 -14.65
N HIS A 138 -10.65 1.81 -15.26
CA HIS A 138 -10.33 0.41 -15.03
C HIS A 138 -8.92 0.04 -15.50
N GLU A 139 -8.35 0.74 -16.47
CA GLU A 139 -7.04 0.42 -17.04
C GLU A 139 -5.93 0.52 -16.00
N ALA A 140 -6.06 1.44 -15.05
CA ALA A 140 -5.12 1.58 -13.94
C ALA A 140 -5.03 0.32 -13.04
N TYR A 141 -6.08 -0.50 -13.01
CA TYR A 141 -6.17 -1.70 -12.15
C TYR A 141 -5.95 -3.01 -12.91
N VAL A 142 -5.72 -3.00 -14.21
CA VAL A 142 -5.59 -4.21 -15.03
C VAL A 142 -4.50 -5.14 -14.51
N SER A 143 -3.33 -4.62 -14.15
CA SER A 143 -2.22 -5.41 -13.60
C SER A 143 -2.61 -6.14 -12.30
N ILE A 144 -3.36 -5.48 -11.43
CA ILE A 144 -3.85 -6.07 -10.17
C ILE A 144 -4.90 -7.15 -10.44
N VAL A 145 -5.80 -6.90 -11.39
CA VAL A 145 -6.82 -7.87 -11.82
C VAL A 145 -6.17 -9.12 -12.43
N GLU A 146 -5.18 -8.95 -13.29
CA GLU A 146 -4.43 -10.05 -13.89
C GLU A 146 -3.62 -10.82 -12.86
N ALA A 147 -2.95 -10.11 -11.95
CA ALA A 147 -2.27 -10.69 -10.82
C ALA A 147 -3.21 -11.55 -9.96
N ARG A 148 -4.42 -11.09 -9.71
CA ARG A 148 -5.42 -11.85 -8.97
C ARG A 148 -5.87 -13.11 -9.71
N LYS A 149 -6.10 -13.00 -11.02
CA LYS A 149 -6.51 -14.12 -11.86
C LYS A 149 -5.44 -15.20 -11.93
N SER A 150 -4.16 -14.85 -11.95
CA SER A 150 -3.04 -15.80 -12.00
C SER A 150 -2.90 -16.66 -10.73
N LYS A 151 -3.55 -16.26 -9.64
CA LYS A 151 -3.55 -16.98 -8.35
C LYS A 151 -4.84 -17.76 -8.07
N MET A 152 -5.78 -17.77 -9.01
CA MET A 152 -7.04 -18.55 -8.92
C MET A 152 -6.93 -19.87 -9.67
#